data_3eb29882794f85c56f42542c4757391b
#
_entry.id   3eb29882794f85c56f42542c4757391b
#
_cell.length_a   1.000
_cell.length_b   1.000
_cell.length_c   1.000
_cell.angle_alpha   90.00
_cell.angle_beta   90.00
_cell.angle_gamma   90.00
#
_symmetry.space_group_name_H-M   'P 1'
#
loop_
_entity.id
_entity.type
_entity.pdbx_description
1 polymer ?
#
loop_
_entity_poly.entity_id
_entity_poly.type
_entity_poly.pdbx_seq_one_letter_code
_entity_poly.pdbx_strand_id
1 'polypeptide(L)'
;MSQSSAPSTQEIIAFVCDEIKEMLIMKNRKYGDSAIAPVNIFYRGTAEDALRVRMDDKLSRIMNRQDDEDEDPENDLIGYLILHRVQKLKSKVEEIAGDTLEESHPVL
;
A
#
# COMPACT_ATOMS: atom_id res chain seq x y z
N MET A 1 5.22 41.66 -4.45
CA MET A 1 5.19 41.11 -5.24
C MET A 1 5.12 39.86 -5.10
N SER A 2 4.56 39.36 -5.12
CA SER A 2 4.43 38.25 -4.92
C SER A 2 4.86 37.46 -5.68
N GLN A 3 5.21 36.79 -5.69
CA GLN A 3 5.49 36.06 -6.41
C GLN A 3 5.00 34.87 -6.34
N SER A 4 4.34 34.45 -6.97
CA SER A 4 3.90 33.24 -7.15
C SER A 4 4.96 32.48 -7.68
N SER A 5 5.78 31.98 -6.99
CA SER A 5 6.80 31.12 -7.49
C SER A 5 6.26 29.70 -7.62
N ALA A 6 6.90 28.91 -8.42
CA ALA A 6 6.59 27.52 -8.53
C ALA A 6 6.77 26.82 -7.18
N PRO A 7 6.03 25.75 -6.89
CA PRO A 7 6.23 25.03 -5.65
C PRO A 7 7.62 24.41 -5.57
N SER A 8 8.14 24.29 -4.36
CA SER A 8 9.43 23.68 -4.13
C SER A 8 9.35 22.16 -4.33
N THR A 9 10.49 21.53 -4.44
CA THR A 9 10.54 20.06 -4.52
C THR A 9 9.88 19.43 -3.30
N GLN A 10 10.11 19.96 -2.10
CA GLN A 10 9.50 19.45 -0.89
C GLN A 10 7.99 19.57 -0.93
N GLU A 11 7.48 20.66 -1.44
CA GLU A 11 6.03 20.84 -1.57
C GLU A 11 5.42 19.85 -2.56
N ILE A 12 6.13 19.56 -3.65
CA ILE A 12 5.67 18.58 -4.64
C ILE A 12 5.71 17.18 -4.04
N ILE A 13 6.75 16.84 -3.28
CA ILE A 13 6.83 15.55 -2.59
C ILE A 13 5.61 15.37 -1.66
N ALA A 14 5.31 16.38 -0.87
CA ALA A 14 4.17 16.33 0.04
C ALA A 14 2.87 16.14 -0.72
N PHE A 15 2.69 16.84 -1.83
CA PHE A 15 1.50 16.71 -2.64
C PHE A 15 1.34 15.29 -3.21
N VAL A 16 2.40 14.73 -3.77
CA VAL A 16 2.37 13.37 -4.33
C VAL A 16 2.06 12.34 -3.23
N CYS A 17 2.68 12.48 -2.07
CA CYS A 17 2.42 11.59 -0.94
C CYS A 17 0.96 11.67 -0.49
N ASP A 18 0.40 12.87 -0.45
CA ASP A 18 -1.00 13.05 -0.07
C ASP A 18 -1.94 12.42 -1.09
N GLU A 19 -1.66 12.55 -2.36
CA GLU A 19 -2.47 11.93 -3.41
C GLU A 19 -2.50 10.42 -3.26
N ILE A 20 -1.34 9.81 -3.07
CA ILE A 20 -1.24 8.36 -2.94
C ILE A 20 -1.91 7.90 -1.65
N LYS A 21 -1.71 8.62 -0.57
CA LYS A 21 -2.36 8.34 0.71
C LYS A 21 -3.88 8.31 0.55
N GLU A 22 -4.45 9.35 -0.05
CA GLU A 22 -5.90 9.44 -0.20
C GLU A 22 -6.44 8.36 -1.11
N MET A 23 -5.72 8.04 -2.19
CA MET A 23 -6.10 6.97 -3.09
C MET A 23 -6.14 5.63 -2.37
N LEU A 24 -5.10 5.32 -1.58
CA LEU A 24 -5.02 4.05 -0.87
C LEU A 24 -6.09 3.93 0.20
N ILE A 25 -6.34 4.99 0.95
CA ILE A 25 -7.38 4.99 1.98
C ILE A 25 -8.76 4.80 1.34
N MET A 26 -9.01 5.49 0.23
CA MET A 26 -10.27 5.34 -0.48
C MET A 26 -10.47 3.91 -0.99
N LYS A 27 -9.44 3.34 -1.59
CA LYS A 27 -9.51 1.95 -2.08
C LYS A 27 -9.70 0.96 -0.94
N ASN A 28 -9.04 1.18 0.18
CA ASN A 28 -9.20 0.31 1.35
C ASN A 28 -10.63 0.39 1.89
N ARG A 29 -11.22 1.56 1.94
CA ARG A 29 -12.61 1.70 2.36
C ARG A 29 -13.56 0.98 1.43
N LYS A 30 -13.27 1.00 0.12
CA LYS A 30 -14.13 0.38 -0.87
C LYS A 30 -13.96 -1.15 -0.93
N TYR A 31 -12.74 -1.63 -0.86
CA TYR A 31 -12.43 -3.04 -1.08
C TYR A 31 -12.00 -3.79 0.18
N GLY A 32 -11.85 -3.10 1.29
CA GLY A 32 -11.36 -3.72 2.53
C GLY A 32 -9.89 -4.08 2.42
N ASP A 33 -9.48 -5.04 3.22
CA ASP A 33 -8.08 -5.42 3.34
C ASP A 33 -7.65 -6.52 2.36
N SER A 34 -8.38 -6.69 1.25
CA SER A 34 -8.12 -7.80 0.33
C SER A 34 -6.69 -7.87 -0.22
N ALA A 35 -6.00 -6.73 -0.32
CA ALA A 35 -4.62 -6.74 -0.81
C ALA A 35 -3.63 -7.24 0.22
N ILE A 36 -3.86 -6.96 1.51
CA ILE A 36 -2.95 -7.37 2.58
C ILE A 36 -3.41 -8.61 3.32
N ALA A 37 -4.66 -9.01 3.15
CA ALA A 37 -5.25 -10.20 3.76
C ALA A 37 -6.18 -10.85 2.74
N PRO A 38 -5.63 -11.50 1.70
CA PRO A 38 -6.44 -12.10 0.65
C PRO A 38 -7.23 -13.30 1.15
N VAL A 39 -8.31 -13.61 0.45
CA VAL A 39 -9.21 -14.70 0.82
C VAL A 39 -8.55 -16.08 0.71
N ASN A 40 -7.59 -16.24 -0.21
CA ASN A 40 -6.84 -17.49 -0.37
C ASN A 40 -7.70 -18.71 -0.72
N ILE A 41 -8.62 -18.54 -1.66
CA ILE A 41 -9.45 -19.65 -2.13
C ILE A 41 -8.64 -20.54 -3.08
N PHE A 42 -8.03 -19.95 -4.09
CA PHE A 42 -7.24 -20.69 -5.06
C PHE A 42 -5.76 -20.63 -4.76
N TYR A 43 -5.23 -19.45 -4.48
CA TYR A 43 -3.83 -19.30 -4.11
C TYR A 43 -3.72 -19.45 -2.60
N ARG A 44 -2.88 -20.39 -2.17
CA ARG A 44 -2.73 -20.69 -0.75
C ARG A 44 -1.37 -20.31 -0.19
N GLY A 45 -0.66 -19.43 -0.86
CA GLY A 45 0.61 -18.92 -0.36
C GLY A 45 0.39 -17.87 0.73
N THR A 46 1.47 -17.20 1.11
CA THR A 46 1.42 -16.15 2.12
C THR A 46 0.80 -14.89 1.55
N ALA A 47 0.24 -14.06 2.43
CA ALA A 47 -0.29 -12.77 2.02
C ALA A 47 0.82 -11.87 1.45
N GLU A 48 2.03 -11.98 1.99
CA GLU A 48 3.17 -11.23 1.49
C GLU A 48 3.53 -11.64 0.06
N ASP A 49 3.54 -12.94 -0.22
CA ASP A 49 3.84 -13.43 -1.56
C ASP A 49 2.75 -13.02 -2.56
N ALA A 50 1.50 -13.06 -2.15
CA ALA A 50 0.40 -12.60 -2.99
C ALA A 50 0.56 -11.13 -3.37
N LEU A 51 1.00 -10.31 -2.44
CA LEU A 51 1.24 -8.89 -2.68
C LEU A 51 2.41 -8.69 -3.63
N ARG A 52 3.47 -9.49 -3.48
CA ARG A 52 4.63 -9.45 -4.38
C ARG A 52 4.28 -9.82 -5.81
N VAL A 53 3.38 -10.78 -6.00
CA VAL A 53 2.90 -11.12 -7.33
C VAL A 53 2.21 -9.93 -7.99
N ARG A 54 1.44 -9.17 -7.23
CA ARG A 54 0.81 -7.95 -7.74
C ARG A 54 1.85 -6.90 -8.13
N MET A 55 2.92 -6.79 -7.34
CA MET A 55 4.01 -5.88 -7.66
C MET A 55 4.74 -6.30 -8.94
N ASP A 56 4.97 -7.61 -9.10
CA ASP A 56 5.58 -8.14 -10.32
C ASP A 56 4.75 -7.80 -11.55
N ASP A 57 3.43 -7.89 -11.45
CA ASP A 57 2.55 -7.53 -12.55
C ASP A 57 2.71 -6.07 -12.95
N LYS A 58 2.78 -5.18 -11.96
CA LYS A 58 2.95 -3.75 -12.25
C LYS A 58 4.33 -3.45 -12.83
N LEU A 59 5.36 -4.12 -12.32
CA LEU A 59 6.70 -3.99 -12.88
C LEU A 59 6.74 -4.45 -14.35
N SER A 60 6.07 -5.56 -14.65
CA SER A 60 5.99 -6.06 -16.02
C SER A 60 5.34 -5.04 -16.94
N ARG A 61 4.26 -4.42 -16.49
CA ARG A 61 3.56 -3.39 -17.29
C ARG A 61 4.43 -2.17 -17.52
N ILE A 62 5.19 -1.75 -16.51
CA ILE A 62 6.12 -0.63 -16.64
C ILE A 62 7.22 -0.97 -17.65
N MET A 63 7.81 -2.15 -17.52
CA MET A 63 8.89 -2.60 -18.41
C MET A 63 8.44 -2.71 -19.87
N ASN A 64 7.22 -3.18 -20.08
CA ASN A 64 6.69 -3.38 -21.41
C ASN A 64 5.99 -2.13 -21.97
N ARG A 65 6.00 -1.06 -21.20
CA ARG A 65 5.37 0.21 -21.62
C ARG A 65 3.94 0.03 -22.07
N GLN A 66 3.19 -0.76 -21.29
CA GLN A 66 1.78 -0.93 -21.57
C GLN A 66 1.05 0.28 -21.02
N ASP A 67 0.66 1.17 -21.91
CA ASP A 67 -0.08 2.34 -21.52
C ASP A 67 -1.55 2.03 -21.59
N ASP A 68 -2.21 2.12 -20.44
CA ASP A 68 -3.64 1.98 -20.37
C ASP A 68 -4.11 3.30 -19.79
N GLU A 69 -5.02 3.97 -20.45
CA GLU A 69 -5.49 5.28 -20.03
C GLU A 69 -6.10 5.26 -18.63
N ASP A 70 -6.64 4.13 -18.22
CA ASP A 70 -7.30 4.01 -16.93
C ASP A 70 -6.39 3.51 -15.83
N GLU A 71 -5.15 3.17 -16.13
CA GLU A 71 -4.24 2.64 -15.15
C GLU A 71 -2.92 3.37 -15.16
N ASP A 72 -2.38 3.58 -13.97
CA ASP A 72 -1.04 4.10 -13.79
C ASP A 72 -0.26 3.05 -13.03
N PRO A 73 0.48 2.17 -13.74
CA PRO A 73 1.18 1.07 -13.06
C PRO A 73 2.26 1.54 -12.09
N GLU A 74 2.85 2.72 -12.33
CA GLU A 74 3.84 3.25 -11.40
C GLU A 74 3.19 3.67 -10.09
N ASN A 75 2.07 4.37 -10.14
CA ASN A 75 1.33 4.73 -8.94
C ASN A 75 0.81 3.50 -8.22
N ASP A 76 0.35 2.50 -8.97
CA ASP A 76 -0.10 1.25 -8.40
C ASP A 76 1.03 0.53 -7.67
N LEU A 77 2.23 0.52 -8.26
CA LEU A 77 3.39 -0.09 -7.63
C LEU A 77 3.76 0.62 -6.33
N ILE A 78 3.76 1.95 -6.33
CA ILE A 78 4.00 2.72 -5.11
C ILE A 78 2.98 2.34 -4.04
N GLY A 79 1.71 2.25 -4.44
CA GLY A 79 0.65 1.86 -3.53
C GLY A 79 0.87 0.47 -2.93
N TYR A 80 1.26 -0.50 -3.75
CA TYR A 80 1.52 -1.85 -3.25
C TYR A 80 2.74 -1.88 -2.33
N LEU A 81 3.77 -1.09 -2.59
CA LEU A 81 4.92 -1.00 -1.70
C LEU A 81 4.51 -0.42 -0.33
N ILE A 82 3.65 0.57 -0.32
CA ILE A 82 3.12 1.11 0.92
C ILE A 82 2.29 0.05 1.64
N LEU A 83 1.44 -0.66 0.93
CA LEU A 83 0.62 -1.73 1.52
C LEU A 83 1.47 -2.86 2.08
N HIS A 84 2.60 -3.16 1.46
CA HIS A 84 3.54 -4.14 1.98
C HIS A 84 4.08 -3.70 3.34
N ARG A 85 4.38 -2.42 3.48
CA ARG A 85 4.81 -1.87 4.75
C ARG A 85 3.69 -1.89 5.79
N VAL A 86 2.47 -1.59 5.37
CA VAL A 86 1.30 -1.67 6.25
C VAL A 86 1.13 -3.10 6.74
N GLN A 87 1.26 -4.08 5.86
CA GLN A 87 1.15 -5.50 6.20
C GLN A 87 2.17 -5.89 7.27
N LYS A 88 3.41 -5.46 7.10
CA LYS A 88 4.45 -5.74 8.08
C LYS A 88 4.14 -5.11 9.44
N LEU A 89 3.68 -3.87 9.44
CA LEU A 89 3.36 -3.18 10.68
C LEU A 89 2.15 -3.79 11.37
N LYS A 90 1.13 -4.20 10.62
CA LYS A 90 -0.03 -4.88 11.20
C LYS A 90 0.36 -6.19 11.84
N SER A 91 1.19 -6.98 11.17
CA SER A 91 1.67 -8.24 11.73
C SER A 91 2.44 -8.01 13.03
N LYS A 92 3.25 -6.96 13.07
CA LYS A 92 4.01 -6.64 14.27
C LYS A 92 3.09 -6.20 15.42
N VAL A 93 2.09 -5.39 15.12
CA VAL A 93 1.12 -4.97 16.12
C VAL A 93 0.34 -6.15 16.68
N GLU A 94 -0.10 -7.06 15.81
CA GLU A 94 -0.80 -8.28 16.23
C GLU A 94 0.08 -9.17 17.10
N GLU A 95 1.36 -9.28 16.76
CA GLU A 95 2.32 -10.04 17.54
C GLU A 95 2.48 -9.45 18.94
N ILE A 96 2.61 -8.14 19.05
CA ILE A 96 2.72 -7.45 20.33
C ILE A 96 1.43 -7.63 21.15
N ALA A 97 0.28 -7.49 20.51
CA ALA A 97 -1.00 -7.66 21.16
C ALA A 97 -1.16 -9.10 21.66
N GLY A 98 -0.73 -10.08 20.86
CA GLY A 98 -0.74 -11.47 21.26
C GLY A 98 0.11 -11.74 22.49
N ASP A 99 1.33 -11.21 22.51
CA ASP A 99 2.23 -11.34 23.64
C ASP A 99 1.63 -10.70 24.89
N THR A 100 1.03 -9.53 24.73
CA THR A 100 0.41 -8.86 25.84
C THR A 100 -0.76 -9.63 26.40
N LEU A 101 -1.57 -10.22 25.51
CA LEU A 101 -2.69 -11.06 25.94
C LEU A 101 -2.19 -12.30 26.69
N GLU A 102 -1.10 -12.88 26.24
CA GLU A 102 -0.50 -14.02 26.93
C GLU A 102 -0.02 -13.65 28.31
N GLU A 103 0.39 -12.42 28.52
CA GLU A 103 0.79 -11.94 29.81
C GLU A 103 -0.39 -11.46 30.64
N SER A 104 -1.62 -11.67 30.16
CA SER A 104 -2.82 -11.25 30.85
C SER A 104 -2.98 -9.75 30.96
N HIS A 105 -2.42 -9.02 30.05
CA HIS A 105 -2.58 -7.57 30.03
C HIS A 105 -3.62 -7.20 28.97
N PRO A 106 -4.63 -6.45 29.33
CA PRO A 106 -5.59 -5.99 28.34
C PRO A 106 -4.89 -4.95 27.51
N VAL A 107 -5.00 -5.05 26.23
CA VAL A 107 -4.31 -4.17 25.41
C VAL A 107 -5.21 -3.50 24.53
N LEU A 108 -4.98 -2.30 24.29
CA LEU A 108 -5.76 -1.56 23.33
C LEU A 108 -7.18 -1.42 23.79
#